data_ab473077c264259cbd42c132d25368f7
#
_entry.id   ab473077c264259cbd42c132d25368f7
#
_cell.length_a   1.000
_cell.length_b   1.000
_cell.length_c   1.000
_cell.angle_alpha   90.00
_cell.angle_beta   90.00
_cell.angle_gamma   90.00
#
_symmetry.space_group_name_H-M   'P 1'
#
loop_
_entity.id
_entity.type
_entity.pdbx_description
1 polymer ?
#
loop_
_entity_poly.entity_id
_entity_poly.type
_entity_poly.pdbx_seq_one_letter_code
_entity_poly.pdbx_strand_id
1 'polypeptide(L)'
;AALLLTAVGLGLAAPTGVDLGTRLTQPGFLLLLVLAVLFAWSAGRGVGSGPWAVLFRRLLRPHLGPPQEWEDARPPRFAQLIGLVVTAAGVLLHLAGVPGAVPGAAAVAFLAAFLNAAFGLCLGCELYLVLARAGLVGRSAGYRA
;
A
#
# COMPACT_ATOMS: atom_id res chain seq x y z
N ALA A 1 -6.42 4.34 2.83
CA ALA A 1 -6.01 5.71 3.24
C ALA A 1 -6.16 5.91 4.75
N ALA A 2 -7.36 5.69 5.36
CA ALA A 2 -7.61 5.97 6.80
C ALA A 2 -6.60 5.29 7.74
N LEU A 3 -6.35 3.99 7.61
CA LEU A 3 -5.39 3.28 8.45
C LEU A 3 -3.94 3.82 8.33
N LEU A 4 -3.55 4.28 7.16
CA LEU A 4 -2.24 4.91 6.95
C LEU A 4 -2.17 6.26 7.65
N LEU A 5 -3.22 7.06 7.59
CA LEU A 5 -3.31 8.32 8.33
C LEU A 5 -3.24 8.10 9.85
N THR A 6 -3.92 7.07 10.35
CA THR A 6 -3.83 6.66 11.76
C THR A 6 -2.40 6.26 12.13
N ALA A 7 -1.69 5.53 11.25
CA ALA A 7 -0.29 5.16 11.47
C ALA A 7 0.64 6.38 11.50
N VAL A 8 0.37 7.42 10.69
CA VAL A 8 1.08 8.71 10.76
C VAL A 8 0.88 9.35 12.14
N GLY A 9 -0.36 9.52 12.58
CA GLY A 9 -0.67 10.13 13.88
C GLY A 9 -0.04 9.41 15.06
N LEU A 10 -0.18 8.08 15.10
CA LEU A 10 0.42 7.25 16.15
C LEU A 10 1.96 7.29 16.12
N GLY A 11 2.56 7.34 14.93
CA GLY A 11 4.00 7.44 14.77
C GLY A 11 4.56 8.79 15.20
N LEU A 12 3.83 9.88 14.96
CA LEU A 12 4.20 11.22 15.41
C LEU A 12 4.06 11.39 16.93
N ALA A 13 3.08 10.72 17.54
CA ALA A 13 2.86 10.75 18.98
C ALA A 13 3.81 9.81 19.76
N ALA A 14 4.53 8.93 19.06
CA ALA A 14 5.40 7.95 19.71
C ALA A 14 6.70 8.58 20.23
N PRO A 15 7.19 8.16 21.43
CA PRO A 15 8.46 8.63 21.96
C PRO A 15 9.63 8.18 21.08
N THR A 16 10.61 9.06 20.90
CA THR A 16 11.87 8.79 20.18
C THR A 16 12.99 8.43 21.15
N GLY A 17 14.04 7.78 20.63
CA GLY A 17 15.21 7.45 21.46
C GLY A 17 15.01 6.33 22.48
N VAL A 18 13.94 5.54 22.34
CA VAL A 18 13.62 4.42 23.23
C VAL A 18 14.38 3.14 22.83
N ASP A 19 14.48 2.19 23.76
CA ASP A 19 15.05 0.88 23.54
C ASP A 19 14.25 0.03 22.53
N LEU A 20 14.84 -1.04 22.02
CA LEU A 20 14.25 -1.91 21.00
C LEU A 20 12.91 -2.52 21.48
N GLY A 21 12.84 -2.95 22.75
CA GLY A 21 11.62 -3.53 23.29
C GLY A 21 10.43 -2.57 23.21
N THR A 22 10.64 -1.31 23.61
CA THR A 22 9.61 -0.27 23.52
C THR A 22 9.25 0.07 22.07
N ARG A 23 10.22 0.08 21.14
CA ARG A 23 9.95 0.29 19.70
C ARG A 23 9.03 -0.77 19.11
N LEU A 24 9.24 -2.04 19.46
CA LEU A 24 8.44 -3.16 18.96
C LEU A 24 6.98 -3.12 19.44
N THR A 25 6.70 -2.46 20.56
CA THR A 25 5.35 -2.34 21.13
C THR A 25 4.63 -1.05 20.74
N GLN A 26 5.28 -0.15 20.01
CA GLN A 26 4.64 1.10 19.57
C GLN A 26 3.46 0.82 18.63
N PRO A 27 2.27 1.38 18.91
CA PRO A 27 1.07 1.10 18.12
C PRO A 27 1.19 1.56 16.67
N GLY A 28 1.91 2.66 16.39
CA GLY A 28 2.20 3.11 15.03
C GLY A 28 3.06 2.12 14.25
N PHE A 29 4.07 1.53 14.89
CA PHE A 29 4.90 0.49 14.30
C PHE A 29 4.10 -0.79 14.01
N LEU A 30 3.32 -1.26 14.98
CA LEU A 30 2.48 -2.46 14.82
C LEU A 30 1.47 -2.29 13.67
N LEU A 31 0.85 -1.12 13.57
CA LEU A 31 -0.08 -0.82 12.49
C LEU A 31 0.65 -0.78 11.13
N LEU A 32 1.83 -0.16 11.04
CA LEU A 32 2.63 -0.15 9.81
C LEU A 32 3.06 -1.55 9.39
N LEU A 33 3.42 -2.42 10.36
CA LEU A 33 3.77 -3.81 10.12
C LEU A 33 2.58 -4.60 9.55
N VAL A 34 1.39 -4.45 10.14
CA VAL A 34 0.16 -5.06 9.61
C VAL A 34 -0.11 -4.60 8.18
N LEU A 35 0.04 -3.29 7.91
CA LEU A 35 -0.15 -2.75 6.56
C LEU A 35 0.88 -3.29 5.58
N ALA A 36 2.15 -3.45 5.97
CA ALA A 36 3.18 -4.09 5.15
C ALA A 36 2.81 -5.54 4.79
N VAL A 37 2.30 -6.31 5.74
CA VAL A 37 1.81 -7.68 5.51
C VAL A 37 0.63 -7.70 4.53
N LEU A 38 -0.32 -6.77 4.66
CA LEU A 38 -1.44 -6.65 3.73
C LEU A 38 -0.99 -6.27 2.31
N PHE A 39 -0.01 -5.39 2.17
CA PHE A 39 0.61 -5.07 0.88
C PHE A 39 1.31 -6.29 0.28
N ALA A 40 2.08 -7.03 1.09
CA ALA A 40 2.74 -8.27 0.65
C ALA A 40 1.73 -9.31 0.16
N TRP A 41 0.64 -9.50 0.90
CA TRP A 41 -0.44 -10.39 0.51
C TRP A 41 -1.06 -10.00 -0.83
N SER A 42 -1.40 -8.71 -0.98
CA SER A 42 -2.03 -8.19 -2.20
C SER A 42 -1.10 -8.22 -3.41
N ALA A 43 0.19 -7.95 -3.21
CA ALA A 43 1.21 -8.06 -4.26
C ALA A 43 1.40 -9.51 -4.74
N GLY A 44 1.44 -10.47 -3.78
CA GLY A 44 1.65 -11.89 -4.09
C GLY A 44 0.43 -12.57 -4.70
N ARG A 45 -0.72 -12.47 -4.03
CA ARG A 45 -1.96 -13.18 -4.41
C ARG A 45 -2.93 -12.38 -5.27
N GLY A 46 -2.61 -11.10 -5.52
CA GLY A 46 -3.47 -10.17 -6.26
C GLY A 46 -4.43 -9.39 -5.36
N VAL A 47 -4.78 -8.20 -5.82
CA VAL A 47 -5.63 -7.25 -5.08
C VAL A 47 -7.03 -7.80 -4.76
N GLY A 48 -7.53 -8.73 -5.58
CA GLY A 48 -8.83 -9.38 -5.37
C GLY A 48 -8.86 -10.44 -4.27
N SER A 49 -7.73 -10.84 -3.70
CA SER A 49 -7.63 -11.88 -2.66
C SER A 49 -7.56 -11.33 -1.23
N GLY A 50 -7.35 -10.03 -1.06
CA GLY A 50 -7.22 -9.38 0.24
C GLY A 50 -8.53 -9.33 1.03
N PRO A 51 -8.46 -9.11 2.36
CA PRO A 51 -9.64 -9.08 3.24
C PRO A 51 -10.66 -8.01 2.80
N TRP A 52 -10.20 -6.87 2.32
CA TRP A 52 -11.05 -5.80 1.79
C TRP A 52 -11.82 -6.20 0.53
N ALA A 53 -11.18 -6.96 -0.36
CA ALA A 53 -11.83 -7.47 -1.57
C ALA A 53 -12.87 -8.54 -1.25
N VAL A 54 -12.63 -9.37 -0.23
CA VAL A 54 -13.61 -10.35 0.29
C VAL A 54 -14.81 -9.62 0.89
N LEU A 55 -14.55 -8.59 1.71
CA LEU A 55 -15.59 -7.77 2.32
C LEU A 55 -16.44 -7.06 1.25
N PHE A 56 -15.79 -6.44 0.27
CA PHE A 56 -16.46 -5.80 -0.86
C PHE A 56 -17.36 -6.78 -1.64
N ARG A 57 -16.83 -7.97 -1.98
CA ARG A 57 -17.61 -8.99 -2.70
C ARG A 57 -18.82 -9.48 -1.93
N ARG A 58 -18.72 -9.57 -0.60
CA ARG A 58 -19.84 -10.06 0.23
C ARG A 58 -20.89 -9.00 0.49
N LEU A 59 -20.50 -7.75 0.71
CA LEU A 59 -21.39 -6.68 1.15
C LEU A 59 -21.88 -5.78 0.01
N LEU A 60 -20.98 -5.37 -0.90
CA LEU A 60 -21.32 -4.37 -1.92
C LEU A 60 -21.63 -4.99 -3.28
N ARG A 61 -20.89 -6.02 -3.70
CA ARG A 61 -21.06 -6.62 -5.02
C ARG A 61 -22.48 -7.12 -5.33
N PRO A 62 -23.25 -7.68 -4.38
CA PRO A 62 -24.63 -8.11 -4.66
C PRO A 62 -25.56 -6.94 -5.04
N HIS A 63 -25.22 -5.71 -4.64
CA HIS A 63 -25.99 -4.49 -4.91
C HIS A 63 -25.49 -3.73 -6.13
N LEU A 64 -24.35 -4.15 -6.73
CA LEU A 64 -23.74 -3.54 -7.90
C LEU A 64 -23.96 -4.45 -9.10
N GLY A 65 -24.27 -3.87 -10.25
CA GLY A 65 -24.35 -4.59 -11.52
C GLY A 65 -23.02 -5.25 -11.93
N PRO A 66 -23.01 -6.08 -12.98
CA PRO A 66 -21.79 -6.67 -13.51
C PRO A 66 -20.81 -5.58 -13.93
N PRO A 67 -19.49 -5.78 -13.75
CA PRO A 67 -18.48 -4.81 -14.19
C PRO A 67 -18.56 -4.65 -15.71
N GLN A 68 -18.53 -3.40 -16.18
CA GLN A 68 -18.60 -3.09 -17.61
C GLN A 68 -17.26 -3.30 -18.33
N GLU A 69 -16.15 -3.21 -17.57
CA GLU A 69 -14.80 -3.41 -18.09
C GLU A 69 -13.94 -4.21 -17.12
N TRP A 70 -13.03 -5.02 -17.66
CA TRP A 70 -12.05 -5.78 -16.90
C TRP A 70 -10.68 -5.13 -17.08
N GLU A 71 -10.15 -4.51 -16.01
CA GLU A 71 -8.80 -3.96 -16.00
C GLU A 71 -7.74 -5.05 -15.83
N ASP A 72 -6.55 -4.84 -16.45
CA ASP A 72 -5.38 -5.70 -16.23
C ASP A 72 -4.98 -5.65 -14.75
N ALA A 73 -4.77 -6.83 -14.16
CA ALA A 73 -4.39 -6.94 -12.74
C ALA A 73 -2.91 -6.60 -12.46
N ARG A 74 -2.07 -6.45 -13.48
CA ARG A 74 -0.62 -6.22 -13.33
C ARG A 74 -0.28 -4.84 -12.74
N PRO A 75 -0.81 -3.71 -13.27
CA PRO A 75 -0.53 -2.39 -12.69
C PRO A 75 -0.96 -2.27 -11.22
N PRO A 76 -2.17 -2.70 -10.80
CA PRO A 76 -2.55 -2.66 -9.39
C PRO A 76 -1.67 -3.53 -8.48
N ARG A 77 -1.23 -4.71 -8.96
CA ARG A 77 -0.29 -5.56 -8.20
C ARG A 77 1.08 -4.90 -8.03
N PHE A 78 1.58 -4.23 -9.07
CA PHE A 78 2.80 -3.46 -9.00
C PHE A 78 2.68 -2.31 -8.01
N ALA A 79 1.55 -1.59 -8.00
CA ALA A 79 1.29 -0.55 -6.99
C ALA A 79 1.31 -1.10 -5.56
N GLN A 80 0.79 -2.32 -5.33
CA GLN A 80 0.88 -2.98 -4.02
C GLN A 80 2.33 -3.34 -3.65
N LEU A 81 3.15 -3.72 -4.63
CA LEU A 81 4.58 -3.97 -4.42
C LEU A 81 5.33 -2.70 -4.00
N ILE A 82 5.05 -1.55 -4.63
CA ILE A 82 5.61 -0.26 -4.22
C ILE A 82 5.18 0.09 -2.79
N GLY A 83 3.90 -0.09 -2.45
CA GLY A 83 3.39 0.10 -1.09
C GLY A 83 4.12 -0.79 -0.07
N LEU A 84 4.39 -2.04 -0.43
CA LEU A 84 5.18 -2.97 0.38
C LEU A 84 6.61 -2.46 0.58
N VAL A 85 7.30 -2.03 -0.48
CA VAL A 85 8.68 -1.52 -0.40
C VAL A 85 8.76 -0.32 0.54
N VAL A 86 7.84 0.64 0.42
CA VAL A 86 7.79 1.83 1.27
C VAL A 86 7.53 1.47 2.73
N THR A 87 6.54 0.63 3.00
CA THR A 87 6.18 0.26 4.38
C THR A 87 7.24 -0.65 5.01
N ALA A 88 7.82 -1.59 4.26
CA ALA A 88 8.92 -2.44 4.73
C ALA A 88 10.18 -1.61 5.03
N ALA A 89 10.53 -0.63 4.19
CA ALA A 89 11.62 0.30 4.47
C ALA A 89 11.37 1.07 5.78
N GLY A 90 10.13 1.56 6.00
CA GLY A 90 9.75 2.22 7.25
C GLY A 90 9.92 1.31 8.48
N VAL A 91 9.50 0.05 8.38
CA VAL A 91 9.68 -0.98 9.43
C VAL A 91 11.16 -1.21 9.72
N LEU A 92 11.98 -1.44 8.70
CA LEU A 92 13.41 -1.70 8.86
C LEU A 92 14.16 -0.49 9.45
N LEU A 93 13.89 0.71 8.96
CA LEU A 93 14.49 1.95 9.48
C LEU A 93 14.08 2.21 10.93
N HIS A 94 12.84 1.91 11.31
CA HIS A 94 12.39 2.03 12.70
C HIS A 94 13.13 1.04 13.62
N LEU A 95 13.31 -0.20 13.18
CA LEU A 95 14.10 -1.20 13.92
C LEU A 95 15.57 -0.78 14.04
N ALA A 96 16.14 -0.15 13.02
CA ALA A 96 17.48 0.43 13.05
C ALA A 96 17.58 1.69 13.95
N GLY A 97 16.46 2.19 14.47
CA GLY A 97 16.44 3.33 15.37
C GLY A 97 16.36 4.70 14.71
N VAL A 98 16.02 4.76 13.43
CA VAL A 98 15.85 6.03 12.70
C VAL A 98 14.59 6.73 13.21
N PRO A 99 14.70 7.94 13.79
CA PRO A 99 13.53 8.69 14.24
C PRO A 99 12.67 9.11 13.04
N GLY A 100 11.36 9.09 13.22
CA GLY A 100 10.42 9.47 12.16
C GLY A 100 10.22 8.45 11.03
N ALA A 101 10.84 7.26 11.08
CA ALA A 101 10.72 6.23 10.04
C ALA A 101 9.27 5.76 9.86
N VAL A 102 8.56 5.50 10.96
CA VAL A 102 7.14 5.07 10.92
C VAL A 102 6.24 6.15 10.32
N PRO A 103 6.18 7.38 10.86
CA PRO A 103 5.31 8.40 10.30
C PRO A 103 5.72 8.81 8.88
N GLY A 104 7.00 8.82 8.55
CA GLY A 104 7.49 9.13 7.20
C GLY A 104 7.03 8.11 6.17
N ALA A 105 7.24 6.82 6.40
CA ALA A 105 6.80 5.75 5.51
C ALA A 105 5.26 5.71 5.39
N ALA A 106 4.55 5.86 6.52
CA ALA A 106 3.10 5.90 6.53
C ALA A 106 2.54 7.11 5.76
N ALA A 107 3.19 8.29 5.86
CA ALA A 107 2.78 9.50 5.13
C ALA A 107 2.95 9.33 3.62
N VAL A 108 4.07 8.78 3.15
CA VAL A 108 4.31 8.51 1.72
C VAL A 108 3.26 7.53 1.18
N ALA A 109 3.02 6.43 1.89
CA ALA A 109 2.01 5.45 1.50
C ALA A 109 0.58 6.03 1.57
N PHE A 110 0.31 6.89 2.56
CA PHE A 110 -0.97 7.60 2.67
C PHE A 110 -1.23 8.53 1.49
N LEU A 111 -0.25 9.34 1.10
CA LEU A 111 -0.40 10.26 -0.04
C LEU A 111 -0.71 9.49 -1.33
N ALA A 112 0.00 8.39 -1.59
CA ALA A 112 -0.28 7.55 -2.76
C ALA A 112 -1.68 6.95 -2.72
N ALA A 113 -2.10 6.42 -1.57
CA ALA A 113 -3.43 5.84 -1.38
C ALA A 113 -4.54 6.89 -1.42
N PHE A 114 -4.28 8.09 -0.92
CA PHE A 114 -5.23 9.22 -0.95
C PHE A 114 -5.44 9.72 -2.38
N LEU A 115 -4.36 9.91 -3.15
CA LEU A 115 -4.46 10.34 -4.55
C LEU A 115 -5.26 9.33 -5.38
N ASN A 116 -5.05 8.04 -5.14
CA ASN A 116 -5.83 7.01 -5.80
C ASN A 116 -7.31 7.04 -5.38
N ALA A 117 -7.59 7.20 -4.09
CA ALA A 117 -8.97 7.17 -3.60
C ALA A 117 -9.78 8.45 -3.93
N ALA A 118 -9.13 9.63 -3.94
CA ALA A 118 -9.79 10.92 -4.13
C ALA A 118 -9.87 11.33 -5.60
N PHE A 119 -8.85 10.97 -6.40
CA PHE A 119 -8.70 11.45 -7.78
C PHE A 119 -8.63 10.33 -8.81
N GLY A 120 -8.67 9.06 -8.39
CA GLY A 120 -8.45 7.92 -9.27
C GLY A 120 -7.00 7.80 -9.79
N LEU A 121 -6.07 8.58 -9.24
CA LEU A 121 -4.68 8.62 -9.68
C LEU A 121 -3.84 7.56 -8.95
N CYS A 122 -3.66 6.42 -9.56
CA CYS A 122 -2.82 5.36 -9.04
C CYS A 122 -1.35 5.57 -9.45
N LEU A 123 -0.55 6.23 -8.59
CA LEU A 123 0.86 6.51 -8.87
C LEU A 123 1.67 5.25 -9.22
N GLY A 124 1.42 4.14 -8.55
CA GLY A 124 2.09 2.87 -8.86
C GLY A 124 1.67 2.30 -10.22
N CYS A 125 0.40 2.48 -10.62
CA CYS A 125 -0.08 2.07 -11.93
C CYS A 125 0.55 2.92 -13.04
N GLU A 126 0.63 4.24 -12.85
CA GLU A 126 1.29 5.15 -13.79
C GLU A 126 2.77 4.81 -13.94
N LEU A 127 3.48 4.58 -12.82
CA LEU A 127 4.87 4.15 -12.84
C LEU A 127 5.05 2.84 -13.60
N TYR A 128 4.16 1.85 -13.38
CA TYR A 128 4.18 0.60 -14.15
C TYR A 128 4.05 0.85 -15.65
N LEU A 129 3.13 1.72 -16.07
CA LEU A 129 2.92 2.04 -17.49
C LEU A 129 4.13 2.72 -18.11
N VAL A 130 4.78 3.64 -17.39
CA VAL A 130 6.03 4.28 -17.83
C VAL A 130 7.15 3.25 -18.00
N LEU A 131 7.34 2.37 -17.01
CA LEU A 131 8.36 1.31 -17.07
C LEU A 131 8.06 0.29 -18.18
N ALA A 132 6.79 -0.02 -18.42
CA ALA A 132 6.38 -0.91 -19.52
C ALA A 132 6.63 -0.28 -20.90
N ARG A 133 6.43 1.04 -21.04
CA ARG A 133 6.79 1.79 -22.26
C ARG A 133 8.29 1.82 -22.48
N ALA A 134 9.08 1.94 -21.41
CA ALA A 134 10.54 1.88 -21.45
C ALA A 134 11.08 0.45 -21.69
N GLY A 135 10.22 -0.58 -21.71
CA GLY A 135 10.63 -1.99 -21.92
C GLY A 135 11.26 -2.65 -20.69
N LEU A 136 11.22 -1.99 -19.51
CA LEU A 136 11.83 -2.48 -18.26
C LEU A 136 10.95 -3.49 -17.52
N VAL A 137 9.63 -3.46 -17.75
CA VAL A 137 8.67 -4.45 -17.22
C VAL A 137 7.82 -5.02 -18.34
N GLY A 138 7.28 -6.23 -18.15
CA GLY A 138 6.48 -6.92 -19.19
C GLY A 138 5.28 -6.06 -19.64
N ARG A 139 5.13 -5.91 -20.97
CA ARG A 139 3.99 -5.21 -21.56
C ARG A 139 2.68 -5.90 -21.18
N SER A 140 1.72 -5.13 -20.67
CA SER A 140 0.35 -5.61 -20.53
C SER A 140 -0.20 -5.96 -21.90
N ALA A 141 -0.73 -7.16 -22.06
CA ALA A 141 -1.24 -7.66 -23.35
C ALA A 141 -2.56 -7.00 -23.80
N GLY A 142 -2.91 -5.83 -23.28
CA GLY A 142 -4.21 -5.20 -23.49
C GLY A 142 -4.22 -3.74 -23.95
N TYR A 143 -3.07 -3.05 -24.01
CA TYR A 143 -3.06 -1.68 -24.52
C TYR A 143 -2.70 -1.66 -26.00
N ARG A 144 -3.66 -1.99 -26.84
CA ARG A 144 -3.65 -1.55 -28.25
C ARG A 144 -4.31 -0.17 -28.26
N ALA A 145 -3.50 0.83 -28.57
CA ALA A 145 -3.98 2.15 -28.92
C ALA A 145 -4.91 2.07 -30.14
#